data_9f3cd61e4c26714edc856cb87da667cd
#
_entry.id   9f3cd61e4c26714edc856cb87da667cd
#
_cell.length_a   1.000
_cell.length_b   1.000
_cell.length_c   1.000
_cell.angle_alpha   90.00
_cell.angle_beta   90.00
_cell.angle_gamma   90.00
#
_symmetry.space_group_name_H-M   'P 1'
#
loop_
_entity.id
_entity.type
_entity.pdbx_description
1 polymer ?
#
loop_
_entity_poly.entity_id
_entity_poly.type
_entity_poly.pdbx_seq_one_letter_code
_entity_poly.pdbx_strand_id
1 'polypeptide(L)'
;MSRDNAKDAHDSLTAEAQVAKIFEWRRGFNAMHLIDLGVRLGLFKAIASNPGLEPGEIAERLGLHAPYVETWCTTAYSFGLLEGEEDRRFHLAPHIDQILAKPTHPRYLGGYVRLGTEFATEDHRYCLDAFRTGNTVPFQGRSEAFADVVAESTAGLQVLSARKLLPELPCSLLAVKPTDYKYTLL
;
A
#
# COMPACT_ATOMS: atom_id res chain seq x y z
N MET A 1 -1.02 -17.84 27.15
CA MET A 1 0.39 -17.41 27.28
C MET A 1 0.47 -16.56 28.54
N SER A 2 1.27 -16.99 29.53
CA SER A 2 1.37 -16.30 30.82
C SER A 2 2.12 -14.97 30.66
N ARG A 3 1.73 -13.96 31.46
CA ARG A 3 2.40 -12.64 31.49
C ARG A 3 3.88 -12.72 31.85
N ASP A 4 4.29 -13.76 32.53
CA ASP A 4 5.68 -14.01 32.93
C ASP A 4 6.57 -14.37 31.73
N ASN A 5 6.09 -15.20 30.76
CA ASN A 5 6.84 -15.52 29.54
C ASN A 5 7.08 -14.30 28.62
N ALA A 6 6.18 -13.31 28.67
CA ALA A 6 6.36 -12.08 27.88
C ALA A 6 7.39 -11.14 28.53
N LYS A 7 7.51 -11.15 29.85
CA LYS A 7 8.45 -10.33 30.61
C LYS A 7 9.88 -10.85 30.47
N ASP A 8 10.07 -12.17 30.58
CA ASP A 8 11.38 -12.82 30.39
C ASP A 8 11.93 -12.68 28.97
N ALA A 9 11.06 -12.70 27.95
CA ALA A 9 11.45 -12.43 26.56
C ALA A 9 11.83 -10.95 26.32
N HIS A 10 11.32 -10.03 27.14
CA HIS A 10 11.63 -8.59 27.01
C HIS A 10 12.97 -8.24 27.68
N ASP A 11 13.29 -8.89 28.80
CA ASP A 11 14.54 -8.68 29.54
C ASP A 11 15.77 -9.31 28.85
N SER A 12 15.57 -10.15 27.83
CA SER A 12 16.66 -10.83 27.08
C SER A 12 17.12 -10.09 25.83
N LEU A 13 16.49 -8.97 25.43
CA LEU A 13 16.83 -8.23 24.21
C LEU A 13 18.07 -7.35 24.44
N THR A 14 19.15 -7.62 23.73
CA THR A 14 20.34 -6.75 23.74
C THR A 14 20.06 -5.41 23.06
N ALA A 15 20.91 -4.40 23.36
CA ALA A 15 20.82 -3.09 22.69
C ALA A 15 20.98 -3.23 21.16
N GLU A 16 21.86 -4.14 20.72
CA GLU A 16 22.09 -4.43 19.30
C GLU A 16 20.84 -5.02 18.64
N ALA A 17 20.14 -5.92 19.32
CA ALA A 17 18.87 -6.47 18.81
C ALA A 17 17.78 -5.39 18.68
N GLN A 18 17.71 -4.45 19.61
CA GLN A 18 16.78 -3.32 19.52
C GLN A 18 17.15 -2.36 18.36
N VAL A 19 18.43 -2.10 18.17
CA VAL A 19 18.93 -1.32 17.04
C VAL A 19 18.57 -1.99 15.71
N ALA A 20 18.85 -3.30 15.58
CA ALA A 20 18.53 -4.07 14.38
C ALA A 20 17.02 -4.00 14.04
N LYS A 21 16.15 -4.09 15.05
CA LYS A 21 14.70 -3.99 14.90
C LYS A 21 14.27 -2.61 14.38
N ILE A 22 14.87 -1.53 14.86
CA ILE A 22 14.59 -0.17 14.37
C ILE A 22 15.04 -0.02 12.91
N PHE A 23 16.20 -0.57 12.54
CA PHE A 23 16.66 -0.58 11.15
C PHE A 23 15.74 -1.41 10.23
N GLU A 24 15.19 -2.53 10.71
CA GLU A 24 14.21 -3.33 9.96
C GLU A 24 12.95 -2.51 9.69
N TRP A 25 12.42 -1.79 10.68
CA TRP A 25 11.26 -0.91 10.48
C TRP A 25 11.57 0.23 9.51
N ARG A 26 12.76 0.82 9.59
CA ARG A 26 13.22 1.82 8.62
C ARG A 26 13.30 1.24 7.21
N ARG A 27 13.77 0.00 7.07
CA ARG A 27 13.80 -0.72 5.79
C ARG A 27 12.38 -0.90 5.25
N GLY A 28 11.43 -1.32 6.07
CA GLY A 28 10.02 -1.45 5.70
C GLY A 28 9.41 -0.11 5.25
N PHE A 29 9.71 0.97 5.95
CA PHE A 29 9.29 2.32 5.56
C PHE A 29 9.81 2.70 4.16
N ASN A 30 11.08 2.45 3.89
CA ASN A 30 11.66 2.72 2.57
C ASN A 30 11.02 1.84 1.48
N ALA A 31 10.73 0.56 1.78
CA ALA A 31 10.03 -0.33 0.86
C ALA A 31 8.64 0.18 0.49
N MET A 32 7.88 0.73 1.45
CA MET A 32 6.56 1.31 1.19
C MET A 32 6.65 2.50 0.24
N HIS A 33 7.62 3.40 0.41
CA HIS A 33 7.84 4.52 -0.52
C HIS A 33 8.30 4.06 -1.91
N LEU A 34 9.13 3.02 -1.99
CA LEU A 34 9.54 2.42 -3.26
C LEU A 34 8.33 1.84 -4.02
N ILE A 35 7.44 1.14 -3.29
CA ILE A 35 6.20 0.59 -3.86
C ILE A 35 5.28 1.72 -4.32
N ASP A 36 5.12 2.78 -3.53
CA ASP A 36 4.31 3.94 -3.90
C ASP A 36 4.77 4.55 -5.23
N LEU A 37 6.07 4.80 -5.36
CA LEU A 37 6.65 5.27 -6.62
C LEU A 37 6.33 4.32 -7.78
N GLY A 38 6.49 3.01 -7.57
CA GLY A 38 6.22 2.01 -8.60
C GLY A 38 4.75 1.96 -9.04
N VAL A 39 3.81 2.12 -8.10
CA VAL A 39 2.37 2.18 -8.37
C VAL A 39 2.02 3.47 -9.10
N ARG A 40 2.43 4.63 -8.59
CA ARG A 40 2.08 5.96 -9.13
C ARG A 40 2.69 6.21 -10.51
N LEU A 41 3.90 5.74 -10.74
CA LEU A 41 4.58 5.87 -12.04
C LEU A 41 4.21 4.76 -13.03
N GLY A 42 3.39 3.77 -12.62
CA GLY A 42 2.96 2.68 -13.48
C GLY A 42 4.03 1.63 -13.77
N LEU A 43 5.13 1.58 -13.00
CA LEU A 43 6.25 0.66 -13.23
C LEU A 43 5.81 -0.80 -13.10
N PHE A 44 5.09 -1.16 -12.04
CA PHE A 44 4.55 -2.52 -11.88
C PHE A 44 3.63 -2.92 -13.04
N LYS A 45 2.79 -2.00 -13.51
CA LYS A 45 1.88 -2.25 -14.63
C LYS A 45 2.63 -2.45 -15.94
N ALA A 46 3.67 -1.65 -16.20
CA ALA A 46 4.49 -1.77 -17.41
C ALA A 46 5.22 -3.12 -17.45
N ILE A 47 5.85 -3.53 -16.34
CA ILE A 47 6.55 -4.82 -16.22
C ILE A 47 5.56 -5.98 -16.32
N ALA A 48 4.37 -5.89 -15.68
CA ALA A 48 3.34 -6.93 -15.75
C ALA A 48 2.84 -7.16 -17.20
N SER A 49 2.73 -6.08 -17.98
CA SER A 49 2.26 -6.14 -19.36
C SER A 49 3.35 -6.59 -20.35
N ASN A 50 4.61 -6.43 -19.98
CA ASN A 50 5.76 -6.72 -20.83
C ASN A 50 6.88 -7.32 -19.97
N PRO A 51 6.81 -8.60 -19.61
CA PRO A 51 7.84 -9.25 -18.80
C PRO A 51 9.18 -9.27 -19.54
N GLY A 52 10.27 -9.11 -18.80
CA GLY A 52 11.63 -9.17 -19.37
C GLY A 52 12.09 -7.89 -20.05
N LEU A 53 11.51 -6.73 -19.72
CA LEU A 53 12.02 -5.45 -20.18
C LEU A 53 13.27 -5.02 -19.40
N GLU A 54 14.19 -4.36 -20.10
CA GLU A 54 15.29 -3.64 -19.48
C GLU A 54 14.81 -2.31 -18.88
N PRO A 55 15.48 -1.77 -17.85
CA PRO A 55 15.11 -0.50 -17.24
C PRO A 55 15.00 0.67 -18.22
N GLY A 56 15.88 0.70 -19.24
CA GLY A 56 15.83 1.72 -20.29
C GLY A 56 14.56 1.65 -21.13
N GLU A 57 14.12 0.44 -21.49
CA GLU A 57 12.88 0.21 -22.25
C GLU A 57 11.64 0.58 -21.42
N ILE A 58 11.66 0.28 -20.10
CA ILE A 58 10.59 0.70 -19.17
C ILE A 58 10.52 2.23 -19.11
N ALA A 59 11.68 2.88 -18.96
CA ALA A 59 11.78 4.33 -18.89
C ALA A 59 11.24 5.02 -20.15
N GLU A 60 11.64 4.54 -21.31
CA GLU A 60 11.17 5.06 -22.60
C GLU A 60 9.64 4.97 -22.73
N ARG A 61 9.06 3.78 -22.44
CA ARG A 61 7.61 3.56 -22.52
C ARG A 61 6.79 4.45 -21.60
N LEU A 62 7.34 4.80 -20.44
CA LEU A 62 6.64 5.60 -19.42
C LEU A 62 7.04 7.08 -19.45
N GLY A 63 7.97 7.48 -20.34
CA GLY A 63 8.49 8.84 -20.37
C GLY A 63 9.25 9.23 -19.11
N LEU A 64 9.96 8.28 -18.48
CA LEU A 64 10.69 8.46 -17.24
C LEU A 64 12.20 8.57 -17.46
N HIS A 65 12.90 9.09 -16.45
CA HIS A 65 14.36 9.21 -16.47
C HIS A 65 15.03 7.85 -16.25
N ALA A 66 15.72 7.32 -17.26
CA ALA A 66 16.24 5.96 -17.28
C ALA A 66 17.14 5.60 -16.06
N PRO A 67 18.10 6.44 -15.59
CA PRO A 67 18.90 6.14 -14.43
C PRO A 67 18.08 5.97 -13.13
N TYR A 68 16.97 6.69 -12.97
CA TYR A 68 16.09 6.52 -11.82
C TYR A 68 15.27 5.24 -11.91
N VAL A 69 14.79 4.88 -13.11
CA VAL A 69 14.11 3.59 -13.33
C VAL A 69 15.05 2.43 -13.06
N GLU A 70 16.30 2.51 -13.49
CA GLU A 70 17.34 1.52 -13.21
C GLU A 70 17.57 1.34 -11.71
N THR A 71 17.74 2.46 -10.98
CA THR A 71 17.90 2.44 -9.52
C THR A 71 16.68 1.85 -8.85
N TRP A 72 15.47 2.20 -9.32
CA TRP A 72 14.23 1.66 -8.78
C TRP A 72 14.15 0.13 -9.02
N CYS A 73 14.43 -0.36 -10.22
CA CYS A 73 14.42 -1.79 -10.54
C CYS A 73 15.39 -2.58 -9.66
N THR A 74 16.63 -2.10 -9.54
CA THR A 74 17.65 -2.74 -8.69
C THR A 74 17.22 -2.78 -7.22
N THR A 75 16.62 -1.68 -6.73
CA THR A 75 16.14 -1.60 -5.36
C THR A 75 14.92 -2.51 -5.17
N ALA A 76 13.98 -2.52 -6.12
CA ALA A 76 12.80 -3.39 -6.07
C ALA A 76 13.17 -4.87 -6.10
N TYR A 77 14.20 -5.23 -6.87
CA TYR A 77 14.81 -6.57 -6.86
C TYR A 77 15.37 -6.93 -5.47
N SER A 78 16.11 -6.03 -4.84
CA SER A 78 16.67 -6.24 -3.49
C SER A 78 15.61 -6.42 -2.40
N PHE A 79 14.39 -5.91 -2.62
CA PHE A 79 13.23 -6.12 -1.76
C PHE A 79 12.39 -7.34 -2.14
N GLY A 80 12.76 -8.07 -3.18
CA GLY A 80 12.02 -9.24 -3.66
C GLY A 80 10.69 -8.91 -4.35
N LEU A 81 10.52 -7.69 -4.84
CA LEU A 81 9.36 -7.27 -5.64
C LEU A 81 9.52 -7.62 -7.12
N LEU A 82 10.77 -7.70 -7.56
CA LEU A 82 11.17 -8.11 -8.90
C LEU A 82 12.09 -9.33 -8.81
N GLU A 83 12.03 -10.13 -9.86
CA GLU A 83 13.04 -11.13 -10.21
C GLU A 83 13.83 -10.59 -11.40
N GLY A 84 15.13 -10.84 -11.44
CA GLY A 84 16.01 -10.39 -12.52
C GLY A 84 16.82 -11.56 -13.06
N GLU A 85 17.11 -11.49 -14.35
CA GLU A 85 18.06 -12.38 -15.01
C GLU A 85 19.44 -11.70 -15.10
N GLU A 86 20.48 -12.46 -15.42
CA GLU A 86 21.86 -11.95 -15.51
C GLU A 86 22.02 -10.81 -16.52
N ASP A 87 21.14 -10.75 -17.53
CA ASP A 87 21.09 -9.70 -18.56
C ASP A 87 20.33 -8.42 -18.13
N ARG A 88 19.98 -8.28 -16.83
CA ARG A 88 19.27 -7.14 -16.23
C ARG A 88 17.82 -6.99 -16.74
N ARG A 89 17.20 -8.07 -17.21
CA ARG A 89 15.79 -8.13 -17.56
C ARG A 89 14.95 -8.45 -16.35
N PHE A 90 13.96 -7.60 -16.07
CA PHE A 90 13.16 -7.69 -14.86
C PHE A 90 11.78 -8.26 -15.12
N HIS A 91 11.34 -9.10 -14.19
CA HIS A 91 10.00 -9.66 -14.10
C HIS A 91 9.41 -9.34 -12.72
N LEU A 92 8.08 -9.30 -12.62
CA LEU A 92 7.47 -9.22 -11.30
C LEU A 92 7.67 -10.54 -10.55
N ALA A 93 8.01 -10.46 -9.28
CA ALA A 93 7.99 -11.63 -8.41
C ALA A 93 6.56 -12.22 -8.34
N PRO A 94 6.41 -13.51 -8.00
CA PRO A 94 5.14 -14.21 -8.00
C PRO A 94 4.03 -13.44 -7.27
N HIS A 95 2.87 -13.29 -7.91
CA HIS A 95 1.67 -12.60 -7.40
C HIS A 95 1.77 -11.07 -7.23
N ILE A 96 2.92 -10.45 -7.43
CA ILE A 96 3.06 -8.99 -7.34
C ILE A 96 2.18 -8.27 -8.38
N ASP A 97 1.93 -8.87 -9.54
CA ASP A 97 1.00 -8.35 -10.54
C ASP A 97 -0.42 -8.15 -9.98
N GLN A 98 -0.91 -9.09 -9.17
CA GLN A 98 -2.23 -9.04 -8.55
C GLN A 98 -2.31 -7.99 -7.44
N ILE A 99 -1.20 -7.78 -6.73
CA ILE A 99 -1.13 -6.95 -5.53
C ILE A 99 -0.86 -5.49 -5.89
N LEU A 100 -0.03 -5.22 -6.92
CA LEU A 100 0.45 -3.86 -7.22
C LEU A 100 0.19 -3.36 -8.65
N ALA A 101 -0.21 -4.25 -9.59
CA ALA A 101 -0.40 -3.85 -10.98
C ALA A 101 -1.86 -3.88 -11.46
N LYS A 102 -2.77 -4.55 -10.74
CA LYS A 102 -4.17 -4.76 -11.15
C LYS A 102 -5.16 -4.15 -10.17
N PRO A 103 -5.57 -2.87 -10.31
CA PRO A 103 -6.45 -2.19 -9.36
C PRO A 103 -7.81 -2.88 -9.14
N THR A 104 -8.30 -3.63 -10.12
CA THR A 104 -9.56 -4.38 -10.03
C THR A 104 -9.44 -5.75 -9.34
N HIS A 105 -8.23 -6.14 -8.96
CA HIS A 105 -8.00 -7.42 -8.29
C HIS A 105 -8.32 -7.32 -6.80
N PRO A 106 -9.00 -8.32 -6.17
CA PRO A 106 -9.38 -8.27 -4.74
C PRO A 106 -8.21 -8.14 -3.75
N ARG A 107 -6.99 -8.48 -4.18
CA ARG A 107 -5.77 -8.38 -3.37
C ARG A 107 -4.96 -7.11 -3.66
N TYR A 108 -5.49 -6.19 -4.44
CA TYR A 108 -4.78 -4.96 -4.78
C TYR A 108 -4.57 -4.08 -3.54
N LEU A 109 -3.34 -3.63 -3.33
CA LEU A 109 -2.92 -2.84 -2.17
C LEU A 109 -2.38 -1.44 -2.55
N GLY A 110 -2.43 -1.03 -3.82
CA GLY A 110 -1.87 0.26 -4.25
C GLY A 110 -2.47 1.43 -3.49
N GLY A 111 -3.79 1.50 -3.35
CA GLY A 111 -4.45 2.55 -2.56
C GLY A 111 -4.08 2.51 -1.07
N TYR A 112 -3.93 1.33 -0.48
CA TYR A 112 -3.49 1.19 0.91
C TYR A 112 -2.06 1.73 1.11
N VAL A 113 -1.16 1.43 0.17
CA VAL A 113 0.22 1.96 0.19
C VAL A 113 0.20 3.48 0.12
N ARG A 114 -0.54 4.06 -0.85
CA ARG A 114 -0.67 5.52 -1.02
C ARG A 114 -1.27 6.20 0.20
N LEU A 115 -2.28 5.59 0.82
CA LEU A 115 -2.88 6.13 2.05
C LEU A 115 -1.81 6.29 3.14
N GLY A 116 -0.91 5.32 3.29
CA GLY A 116 0.18 5.35 4.27
C GLY A 116 1.28 6.35 3.92
N THR A 117 1.78 6.34 2.68
CA THR A 117 2.94 7.12 2.27
C THR A 117 2.62 8.60 2.04
N GLU A 118 1.44 8.91 1.52
CA GLU A 118 1.02 10.27 1.19
C GLU A 118 0.30 10.92 2.39
N PHE A 119 -0.84 10.38 2.80
CA PHE A 119 -1.74 11.06 3.74
C PHE A 119 -1.41 10.80 5.22
N ALA A 120 -1.07 9.57 5.61
CA ALA A 120 -0.67 9.32 6.98
C ALA A 120 0.67 10.01 7.33
N THR A 121 1.57 10.14 6.37
CA THR A 121 2.81 10.90 6.52
C THR A 121 2.54 12.40 6.68
N GLU A 122 1.58 12.95 5.95
CA GLU A 122 1.13 14.33 6.13
C GLU A 122 0.51 14.53 7.52
N ASP A 123 -0.40 13.66 7.92
CA ASP A 123 -1.06 13.72 9.23
C ASP A 123 -0.07 13.65 10.39
N HIS A 124 0.99 12.86 10.22
CA HIS A 124 2.02 12.71 11.25
C HIS A 124 2.69 14.04 11.62
N ARG A 125 2.72 15.01 10.71
CA ARG A 125 3.25 16.36 10.99
C ARG A 125 2.45 17.09 12.05
N TYR A 126 1.17 16.82 12.18
CA TYR A 126 0.28 17.42 13.18
C TYR A 126 0.30 16.69 14.53
N CYS A 127 0.83 15.45 14.56
CA CYS A 127 0.83 14.65 15.78
C CYS A 127 1.60 15.33 16.93
N LEU A 128 2.71 16.02 16.66
CA LEU A 128 3.48 16.68 17.72
C LEU A 128 2.67 17.75 18.43
N ASP A 129 1.86 18.52 17.71
CA ASP A 129 0.97 19.53 18.29
C ASP A 129 -0.23 18.87 18.98
N ALA A 130 -0.82 17.87 18.36
CA ALA A 130 -1.93 17.10 18.93
C ALA A 130 -1.57 16.50 20.30
N PHE A 131 -0.38 15.95 20.44
CA PHE A 131 0.10 15.41 21.72
C PHE A 131 0.31 16.48 22.81
N ARG A 132 0.54 17.74 22.42
CA ARG A 132 0.71 18.85 23.37
C ARG A 132 -0.61 19.51 23.76
N THR A 133 -1.54 19.61 22.82
CA THR A 133 -2.74 20.45 22.97
C THR A 133 -4.04 19.65 23.11
N GLY A 134 -4.04 18.36 22.77
CA GLY A 134 -5.24 17.54 22.66
C GLY A 134 -6.06 17.79 21.38
N ASN A 135 -5.60 18.65 20.47
CA ASN A 135 -6.26 18.87 19.19
C ASN A 135 -6.20 17.61 18.33
N THR A 136 -7.26 17.35 17.58
CA THR A 136 -7.33 16.21 16.66
C THR A 136 -7.06 16.65 15.23
N VAL A 137 -6.49 15.76 14.43
CA VAL A 137 -6.41 15.96 12.97
C VAL A 137 -7.81 15.70 12.40
N PRO A 138 -8.46 16.69 11.77
CA PRO A 138 -9.81 16.49 11.27
C PRO A 138 -9.81 15.48 10.11
N PHE A 139 -10.73 14.52 10.16
CA PHE A 139 -10.95 13.59 9.06
C PHE A 139 -11.81 14.23 7.95
N GLN A 140 -12.77 15.07 8.36
CA GLN A 140 -13.67 15.76 7.45
C GLN A 140 -13.00 16.99 6.83
N GLY A 141 -13.43 17.36 5.61
CA GLY A 141 -12.91 18.53 4.91
C GLY A 141 -11.56 18.33 4.22
N ARG A 142 -11.11 17.07 4.11
CA ARG A 142 -9.90 16.71 3.34
C ARG A 142 -10.13 16.86 1.83
N SER A 143 -9.03 16.84 1.09
CA SER A 143 -9.06 16.96 -0.38
C SER A 143 -9.81 15.80 -1.05
N GLU A 144 -10.30 16.04 -2.27
CA GLU A 144 -10.87 15.00 -3.12
C GLU A 144 -9.88 13.85 -3.34
N ALA A 145 -8.59 14.16 -3.52
CA ALA A 145 -7.53 13.17 -3.65
C ALA A 145 -7.44 12.22 -2.44
N PHE A 146 -7.70 12.70 -1.23
CA PHE A 146 -7.79 11.85 -0.04
C PHE A 146 -8.97 10.88 -0.13
N ALA A 147 -10.14 11.37 -0.54
CA ALA A 147 -11.34 10.52 -0.70
C ALA A 147 -11.10 9.43 -1.76
N ASP A 148 -10.46 9.77 -2.88
CA ASP A 148 -10.11 8.83 -3.94
C ASP A 148 -9.18 7.72 -3.44
N VAL A 149 -8.15 8.08 -2.67
CA VAL A 149 -7.21 7.09 -2.12
C VAL A 149 -7.86 6.21 -1.07
N VAL A 150 -8.75 6.74 -0.24
CA VAL A 150 -9.55 5.94 0.70
C VAL A 150 -10.43 4.95 -0.06
N ALA A 151 -11.11 5.39 -1.10
CA ALA A 151 -11.92 4.51 -1.96
C ALA A 151 -11.06 3.43 -2.63
N GLU A 152 -9.90 3.80 -3.18
CA GLU A 152 -8.95 2.87 -3.78
C GLU A 152 -8.41 1.85 -2.75
N SER A 153 -8.13 2.28 -1.52
CA SER A 153 -7.63 1.39 -0.46
C SER A 153 -8.62 0.31 -0.06
N THR A 154 -9.93 0.56 -0.24
CA THR A 154 -11.01 -0.39 0.07
C THR A 154 -11.54 -1.14 -1.16
N ALA A 155 -11.08 -0.81 -2.36
CA ALA A 155 -11.60 -1.37 -3.62
C ALA A 155 -11.54 -2.90 -3.67
N GLY A 156 -10.45 -3.51 -3.19
CA GLY A 156 -10.30 -4.96 -3.10
C GLY A 156 -11.37 -5.60 -2.21
N LEU A 157 -11.64 -4.99 -1.06
CA LEU A 157 -12.70 -5.45 -0.15
C LEU A 157 -14.09 -5.32 -0.78
N GLN A 158 -14.36 -4.23 -1.49
CA GLN A 158 -15.62 -4.01 -2.20
C GLN A 158 -15.84 -5.09 -3.27
N VAL A 159 -14.82 -5.41 -4.07
CA VAL A 159 -14.89 -6.49 -5.07
C VAL A 159 -15.14 -7.85 -4.40
N LEU A 160 -14.48 -8.14 -3.29
CA LEU A 160 -14.68 -9.37 -2.53
C LEU A 160 -16.12 -9.46 -1.98
N SER A 161 -16.61 -8.36 -1.40
CA SER A 161 -17.97 -8.27 -0.88
C SER A 161 -19.01 -8.47 -1.97
N ALA A 162 -18.84 -7.80 -3.12
CA ALA A 162 -19.75 -7.95 -4.26
C ALA A 162 -19.78 -9.37 -4.81
N ARG A 163 -18.66 -10.07 -4.85
CA ARG A 163 -18.56 -11.41 -5.45
C ARG A 163 -18.93 -12.55 -4.49
N LYS A 164 -18.67 -12.40 -3.19
CA LYS A 164 -18.83 -13.48 -2.23
C LYS A 164 -19.95 -13.26 -1.22
N LEU A 165 -20.14 -12.03 -0.75
CA LEU A 165 -21.11 -11.76 0.31
C LEU A 165 -22.48 -11.40 -0.24
N LEU A 166 -22.57 -10.51 -1.24
CA LEU A 166 -23.86 -10.10 -1.78
C LEU A 166 -24.70 -11.25 -2.37
N PRO A 167 -24.14 -12.23 -3.09
CA PRO A 167 -24.94 -13.34 -3.60
C PRO A 167 -25.51 -14.26 -2.51
N GLU A 168 -24.91 -14.26 -1.32
CA GLU A 168 -25.37 -15.09 -0.19
C GLU A 168 -26.42 -14.37 0.67
N LEU A 169 -26.64 -13.08 0.44
CA LEU A 169 -27.64 -12.32 1.19
C LEU A 169 -29.06 -12.65 0.70
N PRO A 170 -30.03 -12.82 1.62
CA PRO A 170 -31.43 -12.96 1.24
C PRO A 170 -31.90 -11.79 0.37
N CYS A 171 -32.67 -12.06 -0.70
CA CYS A 171 -33.19 -11.02 -1.59
C CYS A 171 -33.97 -9.91 -0.84
N SER A 172 -34.54 -10.22 0.32
CA SER A 172 -35.24 -9.26 1.18
C SER A 172 -34.31 -8.15 1.75
N LEU A 173 -33.01 -8.46 1.94
CA LEU A 173 -32.03 -7.48 2.40
C LEU A 173 -31.48 -6.61 1.25
N LEU A 174 -31.57 -7.08 0.01
CA LEU A 174 -31.12 -6.35 -1.18
C LEU A 174 -32.24 -5.43 -1.73
N ALA A 175 -33.48 -5.60 -1.26
CA ALA A 175 -34.65 -4.83 -1.70
C ALA A 175 -34.91 -3.56 -0.87
N VAL A 176 -33.88 -2.96 -0.29
CA VAL A 176 -34.00 -1.68 0.44
C VAL A 176 -34.30 -0.58 -0.56
N LYS A 177 -35.54 -0.06 -0.51
CA LYS A 177 -35.93 1.06 -1.38
C LYS A 177 -35.12 2.31 -1.01
N PRO A 178 -34.66 3.10 -2.00
CA PRO A 178 -33.91 4.34 -1.75
C PRO A 178 -34.61 5.37 -0.84
N THR A 179 -35.91 5.22 -0.65
CA THR A 179 -36.75 6.11 0.18
C THR A 179 -36.65 5.86 1.68
N ASP A 180 -36.02 4.79 2.12
CA ASP A 180 -35.99 4.41 3.54
C ASP A 180 -34.77 4.98 4.31
N TYR A 181 -33.84 5.63 3.62
CA TYR A 181 -32.74 6.33 4.24
C TYR A 181 -33.09 7.81 4.51
N LYS A 182 -33.64 8.06 5.70
CA LYS A 182 -33.60 9.42 6.25
C LYS A 182 -32.18 9.67 6.76
N TYR A 183 -31.36 10.34 5.96
CA TYR A 183 -30.11 10.91 6.44
C TYR A 183 -30.46 12.03 7.44
N THR A 184 -30.44 11.73 8.72
CA THR A 184 -30.36 12.76 9.72
C THR A 184 -28.91 13.22 9.76
N LEU A 185 -28.60 14.30 9.08
CA LEU A 185 -27.35 15.03 9.25
C LEU A 185 -27.42 15.63 10.67
N LEU A 186 -26.64 15.08 11.57
CA LEU A 186 -26.26 15.69 12.83
C LEU A 186 -24.99 16.48 12.64
#